data_e1d16cd99f19a393829e37ac28b6d559
#
_entry.id   e1d16cd99f19a393829e37ac28b6d559
#
_cell.length_a   1.000
_cell.length_b   1.000
_cell.length_c   1.000
_cell.angle_alpha   90.00
_cell.angle_beta   90.00
_cell.angle_gamma   90.00
#
_symmetry.space_group_name_H-M   'P 1'
#
loop_
_entity.id
_entity.type
_entity.pdbx_description
1 polymer ?
#
loop_
_entity_poly.entity_id
_entity_poly.type
_entity_poly.pdbx_seq_one_letter_code
_entity_poly.pdbx_strand_id
1 'polypeptide(L)'
;ISYRLVGSEMCIRDSHKGWLTAILSIIPFFIFVSFFQGFGVGLSNVLGKRGIIDFDFDKYLEIEDMRDFLVADTIIQYFDLIGVLLLLWILMRFVDKEPFINLGFSLKGKVNDIILGMTLGLLLMAVGYTILILLGEIKFIGFNYDLKNIILLFLLFIAVSIAEETYVRGYVLKNLLQSFNPIISLIISSAIFSLLHFFNPNVNYIALTELFIAGILLGISYVYTKNLWFPIALHLSWNFFQVMFGFNVSGMDTYSLIEFEIIENNNINGGDFGFEGSYLSILFSLIMMYFLWKYYKKFAE
;
A
#
# COMPACT_ATOMS: atom_id res chain seq x y z
N ILE A 1 -43.22 -12.08 -32.47
CA ILE A 1 -41.96 -11.45 -32.01
C ILE A 1 -40.96 -12.56 -31.75
N SER A 2 -40.07 -12.76 -32.73
CA SER A 2 -38.95 -13.70 -32.62
C SER A 2 -37.90 -13.11 -31.72
N TYR A 3 -37.80 -13.60 -30.48
CA TYR A 3 -36.62 -13.39 -29.66
C TYR A 3 -35.44 -14.15 -30.26
N ARG A 4 -34.64 -13.44 -31.05
CA ARG A 4 -33.34 -13.93 -31.47
C ARG A 4 -32.45 -13.95 -30.20
N LEU A 5 -32.40 -15.12 -29.56
CA LEU A 5 -31.33 -15.45 -28.62
C LEU A 5 -30.04 -15.39 -29.43
N VAL A 6 -29.41 -14.22 -29.45
CA VAL A 6 -27.99 -14.10 -29.78
C VAL A 6 -27.28 -14.89 -28.69
N GLY A 7 -26.81 -16.09 -29.07
CA GLY A 7 -25.94 -16.87 -28.22
C GLY A 7 -24.71 -16.04 -27.87
N SER A 8 -24.76 -15.40 -26.71
CA SER A 8 -23.53 -15.11 -26.02
C SER A 8 -22.94 -16.47 -25.69
N GLU A 9 -21.97 -16.90 -26.48
CA GLU A 9 -20.94 -17.78 -25.96
C GLU A 9 -20.30 -16.99 -24.80
N MET A 10 -21.01 -16.96 -23.68
CA MET A 10 -20.44 -16.69 -22.41
C MET A 10 -19.45 -17.82 -22.25
N CYS A 11 -18.17 -17.56 -22.62
CA CYS A 11 -17.08 -18.37 -22.17
C CYS A 11 -17.31 -18.50 -20.67
N ILE A 12 -17.83 -19.64 -20.23
CA ILE A 12 -17.78 -20.09 -18.86
C ILE A 12 -16.30 -20.37 -18.66
N ARG A 13 -15.54 -19.29 -18.50
CA ARG A 13 -14.20 -19.34 -17.94
C ARG A 13 -14.44 -19.96 -16.58
N ASP A 14 -13.92 -21.17 -16.37
CA ASP A 14 -14.08 -21.94 -15.15
C ASP A 14 -14.05 -21.02 -13.93
N SER A 15 -15.20 -20.53 -13.50
CA SER A 15 -15.37 -19.56 -12.40
C SER A 15 -14.84 -20.07 -11.05
N HIS A 16 -14.50 -21.36 -11.01
CA HIS A 16 -13.97 -22.03 -9.84
C HIS A 16 -12.47 -21.85 -9.61
N LYS A 17 -11.73 -21.17 -10.49
CA LYS A 17 -10.26 -21.09 -10.39
C LYS A 17 -9.69 -19.75 -9.98
N GLY A 18 -10.46 -18.65 -9.99
CA GLY A 18 -9.95 -17.31 -9.65
C GLY A 18 -9.37 -17.23 -8.23
N TRP A 19 -10.05 -17.79 -7.23
CA TRP A 19 -9.55 -17.85 -5.87
C TRP A 19 -8.25 -18.68 -5.76
N LEU A 20 -8.14 -19.75 -6.54
CA LEU A 20 -6.95 -20.61 -6.53
C LEU A 20 -5.74 -19.88 -7.13
N THR A 21 -5.92 -19.15 -8.24
CA THR A 21 -4.84 -18.33 -8.81
C THR A 21 -4.42 -17.21 -7.87
N ALA A 22 -5.36 -16.57 -7.17
CA ALA A 22 -5.05 -15.57 -6.15
C ALA A 22 -4.18 -16.14 -5.03
N ILE A 23 -4.55 -17.30 -4.46
CA ILE A 23 -3.79 -17.93 -3.37
C ILE A 23 -2.45 -18.47 -3.87
N LEU A 24 -2.42 -19.16 -5.00
CA LEU A 24 -1.18 -19.70 -5.56
C LEU A 24 -0.19 -18.62 -6.00
N SER A 25 -0.63 -17.39 -6.24
CA SER A 25 0.26 -16.27 -6.56
C SER A 25 1.11 -15.80 -5.38
N ILE A 26 0.74 -16.14 -4.13
CA ILE A 26 1.42 -15.69 -2.92
C ILE A 26 2.87 -16.21 -2.88
N ILE A 27 3.09 -17.49 -3.20
CA ILE A 27 4.44 -18.07 -3.18
C ILE A 27 5.34 -17.43 -4.24
N PRO A 28 4.96 -17.37 -5.54
CA PRO A 28 5.72 -16.63 -6.54
C PRO A 28 5.95 -15.16 -6.18
N PHE A 29 4.98 -14.49 -5.54
CA PHE A 29 5.13 -13.11 -5.09
C PHE A 29 6.34 -12.98 -4.15
N PHE A 30 6.42 -13.76 -3.08
CA PHE A 30 7.56 -13.71 -2.17
C PHE A 30 8.89 -14.07 -2.86
N ILE A 31 8.90 -15.04 -3.77
CA ILE A 31 10.10 -15.41 -4.53
C ILE A 31 10.58 -14.23 -5.38
N PHE A 32 9.69 -13.57 -6.13
CA PHE A 32 10.06 -12.46 -7.00
C PHE A 32 10.50 -11.24 -6.19
N VAL A 33 9.73 -10.88 -5.15
CA VAL A 33 10.08 -9.80 -4.22
C VAL A 33 11.47 -10.02 -3.65
N SER A 34 11.71 -11.15 -2.98
CA SER A 34 13.01 -11.42 -2.36
C SER A 34 14.16 -11.45 -3.38
N PHE A 35 13.93 -12.02 -4.56
CA PHE A 35 14.94 -12.09 -5.61
C PHE A 35 15.32 -10.69 -6.13
N PHE A 36 14.34 -9.86 -6.43
CA PHE A 36 14.60 -8.52 -6.94
C PHE A 36 15.11 -7.57 -5.85
N GLN A 37 14.61 -7.64 -4.62
CA GLN A 37 15.19 -6.92 -3.48
C GLN A 37 16.67 -7.29 -3.30
N GLY A 38 17.04 -8.55 -3.47
CA GLY A 38 18.45 -9.00 -3.46
C GLY A 38 19.30 -8.28 -4.50
N PHE A 39 18.79 -8.01 -5.71
CA PHE A 39 19.49 -7.17 -6.70
C PHE A 39 19.62 -5.73 -6.25
N GLY A 40 18.57 -5.16 -5.66
CA GLY A 40 18.59 -3.80 -5.11
C GLY A 40 19.66 -3.65 -4.03
N VAL A 41 19.71 -4.57 -3.07
CA VAL A 41 20.74 -4.65 -2.02
C VAL A 41 22.13 -4.82 -2.63
N GLY A 42 22.28 -5.72 -3.60
CA GLY A 42 23.55 -5.94 -4.30
C GLY A 42 24.06 -4.68 -5.01
N LEU A 43 23.18 -3.95 -5.72
CA LEU A 43 23.53 -2.68 -6.35
C LEU A 43 23.91 -1.62 -5.32
N SER A 44 23.13 -1.47 -4.25
CA SER A 44 23.40 -0.53 -3.16
C SER A 44 24.75 -0.81 -2.51
N ASN A 45 25.09 -2.08 -2.28
CA ASN A 45 26.40 -2.46 -1.75
C ASN A 45 27.57 -2.11 -2.70
N VAL A 46 27.39 -2.29 -4.02
CA VAL A 46 28.40 -1.87 -5.00
C VAL A 46 28.58 -0.36 -5.02
N LEU A 47 27.47 0.40 -4.96
CA LEU A 47 27.50 1.86 -4.93
C LEU A 47 28.11 2.39 -3.63
N GLY A 48 27.78 1.77 -2.48
CA GLY A 48 28.36 2.11 -1.17
C GLY A 48 29.87 1.87 -1.14
N LYS A 49 30.34 0.71 -1.58
CA LYS A 49 31.79 0.41 -1.68
C LYS A 49 32.56 1.36 -2.61
N ARG A 50 31.89 2.02 -3.55
CA ARG A 50 32.46 3.06 -4.42
C ARG A 50 32.34 4.47 -3.84
N GLY A 51 31.73 4.64 -2.66
CA GLY A 51 31.48 5.95 -2.04
C GLY A 51 30.48 6.82 -2.81
N ILE A 52 29.60 6.23 -3.64
CA ILE A 52 28.58 6.96 -4.40
C ILE A 52 27.35 7.23 -3.54
N ILE A 53 27.00 6.29 -2.68
CA ILE A 53 25.92 6.43 -1.69
C ILE A 53 26.46 6.05 -0.30
N ASP A 54 25.81 6.50 0.74
CA ASP A 54 26.06 6.02 2.09
C ASP A 54 25.30 4.70 2.28
N PHE A 55 26.01 3.58 2.22
CA PHE A 55 25.47 2.26 2.42
C PHE A 55 26.56 1.27 2.84
N ASP A 56 26.33 0.63 3.97
CA ASP A 56 27.14 -0.45 4.52
C ASP A 56 26.25 -1.65 4.78
N PHE A 57 26.53 -2.77 4.11
CA PHE A 57 25.67 -3.96 4.16
C PHE A 57 25.58 -4.57 5.56
N ASP A 58 26.69 -4.58 6.30
CA ASP A 58 26.73 -5.19 7.63
C ASP A 58 25.91 -4.33 8.63
N LYS A 59 26.05 -3.01 8.52
CA LYS A 59 25.20 -2.08 9.29
C LYS A 59 23.74 -2.17 8.90
N TYR A 60 23.42 -2.26 7.60
CA TYR A 60 22.05 -2.37 7.11
C TYR A 60 21.30 -3.58 7.69
N LEU A 61 22.01 -4.69 7.96
CA LEU A 61 21.41 -5.88 8.56
C LEU A 61 21.16 -5.74 10.08
N GLU A 62 21.84 -4.81 10.74
CA GLU A 62 21.79 -4.63 12.20
C GLU A 62 20.88 -3.45 12.63
N ILE A 63 20.48 -2.59 11.69
CA ILE A 63 19.80 -1.34 12.01
C ILE A 63 18.28 -1.46 11.90
N GLU A 64 17.59 -1.02 12.96
CA GLU A 64 16.14 -0.78 12.99
C GLU A 64 15.75 0.61 12.42
N ASP A 65 16.73 1.52 12.25
CA ASP A 65 16.53 2.90 11.77
C ASP A 65 16.96 3.06 10.30
N MET A 66 15.98 3.28 9.42
CA MET A 66 16.21 3.40 7.97
C MET A 66 16.62 4.81 7.53
N ARG A 67 16.78 5.79 8.43
CA ARG A 67 17.11 7.18 8.10
C ARG A 67 18.42 7.32 7.34
N ASP A 68 19.43 6.52 7.73
CA ASP A 68 20.77 6.59 7.15
C ASP A 68 20.84 5.97 5.75
N PHE A 69 19.89 5.09 5.38
CA PHE A 69 19.95 4.32 4.15
C PHE A 69 18.83 4.64 3.14
N LEU A 70 18.16 5.77 3.27
CA LEU A 70 16.98 6.11 2.45
C LEU A 70 17.23 6.04 0.92
N VAL A 71 18.45 6.34 0.46
CA VAL A 71 18.81 6.17 -0.97
C VAL A 71 18.82 4.70 -1.35
N ALA A 72 19.42 3.85 -0.51
CA ALA A 72 19.48 2.41 -0.75
C ALA A 72 18.08 1.78 -0.69
N ASP A 73 17.26 2.17 0.29
CA ASP A 73 15.88 1.70 0.40
C ASP A 73 15.04 2.09 -0.81
N THR A 74 15.22 3.32 -1.30
CA THR A 74 14.57 3.75 -2.54
C THR A 74 14.98 2.85 -3.70
N ILE A 75 16.28 2.55 -3.87
CA ILE A 75 16.77 1.64 -4.91
C ILE A 75 16.14 0.25 -4.74
N ILE A 76 16.15 -0.31 -3.53
CA ILE A 76 15.62 -1.63 -3.23
C ILE A 76 14.12 -1.70 -3.56
N GLN A 77 13.34 -0.68 -3.19
CA GLN A 77 11.91 -0.63 -3.47
C GLN A 77 11.58 -0.51 -4.97
N TYR A 78 12.43 0.15 -5.77
CA TYR A 78 12.24 0.14 -7.22
C TYR A 78 12.57 -1.21 -7.85
N PHE A 79 13.55 -1.95 -7.33
CA PHE A 79 13.78 -3.34 -7.75
C PHE A 79 12.61 -4.24 -7.35
N ASP A 80 12.07 -4.07 -6.14
CA ASP A 80 10.85 -4.76 -5.71
C ASP A 80 9.67 -4.50 -6.66
N LEU A 81 9.40 -3.23 -6.96
CA LEU A 81 8.37 -2.83 -7.92
C LEU A 81 8.58 -3.53 -9.28
N ILE A 82 9.81 -3.56 -9.81
CA ILE A 82 10.11 -4.26 -11.06
C ILE A 82 9.79 -5.75 -10.94
N GLY A 83 10.16 -6.39 -9.84
CA GLY A 83 9.87 -7.80 -9.56
C GLY A 83 8.38 -8.10 -9.53
N VAL A 84 7.61 -7.28 -8.81
CA VAL A 84 6.14 -7.39 -8.71
C VAL A 84 5.48 -7.20 -10.08
N LEU A 85 5.85 -6.15 -10.81
CA LEU A 85 5.26 -5.88 -12.13
C LEU A 85 5.61 -6.97 -13.15
N LEU A 86 6.82 -7.51 -13.11
CA LEU A 86 7.24 -8.63 -13.97
C LEU A 86 6.47 -9.90 -13.64
N LEU A 87 6.35 -10.27 -12.37
CA LEU A 87 5.52 -11.39 -11.94
C LEU A 87 4.09 -11.24 -12.45
N LEU A 88 3.48 -10.09 -12.20
CA LEU A 88 2.09 -9.85 -12.61
C LEU A 88 1.92 -9.84 -14.13
N TRP A 89 2.91 -9.35 -14.87
CA TRP A 89 2.89 -9.46 -16.33
C TRP A 89 2.93 -10.93 -16.77
N ILE A 90 3.76 -11.77 -16.14
CA ILE A 90 3.83 -13.22 -16.41
C ILE A 90 2.46 -13.87 -16.10
N LEU A 91 1.91 -13.62 -14.92
CA LEU A 91 0.63 -14.21 -14.50
C LEU A 91 -0.51 -13.77 -15.41
N MET A 92 -0.63 -12.47 -15.72
CA MET A 92 -1.66 -11.96 -16.64
C MET A 92 -1.50 -12.52 -18.04
N ARG A 93 -0.27 -12.64 -18.55
CA ARG A 93 -0.01 -13.09 -19.92
C ARG A 93 -0.23 -14.59 -20.10
N PHE A 94 0.24 -15.41 -19.16
CA PHE A 94 0.32 -16.87 -19.35
C PHE A 94 -0.72 -17.65 -18.54
N VAL A 95 -1.12 -17.15 -17.37
CA VAL A 95 -2.13 -17.80 -16.51
C VAL A 95 -3.52 -17.26 -16.84
N ASP A 96 -3.73 -15.94 -16.71
CA ASP A 96 -5.03 -15.32 -16.94
C ASP A 96 -5.34 -15.09 -18.42
N LYS A 97 -4.30 -14.98 -19.26
CA LYS A 97 -4.41 -14.70 -20.71
C LYS A 97 -5.15 -13.38 -20.98
N GLU A 98 -4.90 -12.39 -20.17
CA GLU A 98 -5.47 -11.05 -20.26
C GLU A 98 -4.38 -9.97 -20.44
N PRO A 99 -4.72 -8.82 -21.06
CA PRO A 99 -3.81 -7.67 -21.13
C PRO A 99 -3.50 -7.14 -19.73
N PHE A 100 -2.25 -6.71 -19.51
CA PHE A 100 -1.79 -6.16 -18.24
C PHE A 100 -2.60 -4.94 -17.77
N ILE A 101 -3.08 -4.12 -18.70
CA ILE A 101 -3.92 -2.95 -18.43
C ILE A 101 -5.20 -3.30 -17.66
N ASN A 102 -5.68 -4.54 -17.77
CA ASN A 102 -6.88 -5.04 -17.08
C ASN A 102 -6.67 -5.23 -15.56
N LEU A 103 -5.46 -5.03 -15.05
CA LEU A 103 -5.22 -4.88 -13.62
C LEU A 103 -5.85 -3.60 -13.05
N GLY A 104 -6.14 -2.61 -13.92
CA GLY A 104 -6.81 -1.37 -13.51
C GLY A 104 -6.02 -0.09 -13.80
N PHE A 105 -5.04 -0.11 -14.69
CA PHE A 105 -4.18 1.03 -15.00
C PHE A 105 -4.76 2.05 -15.99
N SER A 106 -6.01 1.92 -16.42
CA SER A 106 -6.63 2.91 -17.33
C SER A 106 -6.72 4.29 -16.64
N LEU A 107 -6.08 5.31 -17.21
CA LEU A 107 -6.07 6.70 -16.70
C LEU A 107 -7.28 7.53 -17.15
N LYS A 108 -8.05 7.03 -18.13
CA LYS A 108 -9.15 7.81 -18.73
C LYS A 108 -10.20 8.17 -17.66
N GLY A 109 -10.36 9.48 -17.39
CA GLY A 109 -11.33 9.99 -16.43
C GLY A 109 -10.97 9.74 -14.96
N LYS A 110 -9.69 9.43 -14.64
CA LYS A 110 -9.23 9.07 -13.29
C LYS A 110 -8.45 10.15 -12.54
N VAL A 111 -8.25 11.32 -13.15
CA VAL A 111 -7.56 12.45 -12.49
C VAL A 111 -8.24 12.86 -11.18
N ASN A 112 -9.58 12.91 -11.16
CA ASN A 112 -10.33 13.24 -9.93
C ASN A 112 -10.16 12.16 -8.84
N ASP A 113 -10.07 10.89 -9.21
CA ASP A 113 -9.81 9.80 -8.28
C ASP A 113 -8.41 9.94 -7.64
N ILE A 114 -7.40 10.33 -8.44
CA ILE A 114 -6.04 10.60 -7.94
C ILE A 114 -6.04 11.80 -6.99
N ILE A 115 -6.64 12.93 -7.39
CA ILE A 115 -6.72 14.12 -6.54
C ILE A 115 -7.46 13.81 -5.23
N LEU A 116 -8.56 13.08 -5.30
CA LEU A 116 -9.32 12.67 -4.12
C LEU A 116 -8.47 11.81 -3.18
N GLY A 117 -7.76 10.79 -3.70
CA GLY A 117 -6.88 9.95 -2.89
C GLY A 117 -5.77 10.75 -2.22
N MET A 118 -5.07 11.60 -2.97
CA MET A 118 -4.01 12.47 -2.44
C MET A 118 -4.52 13.42 -1.35
N THR A 119 -5.69 14.01 -1.55
CA THR A 119 -6.28 14.96 -0.59
C THR A 119 -6.72 14.25 0.69
N LEU A 120 -7.32 13.06 0.58
CA LEU A 120 -7.81 12.32 1.74
C LEU A 120 -6.67 11.86 2.65
N GLY A 121 -5.55 11.34 2.10
CA GLY A 121 -4.40 10.93 2.91
C GLY A 121 -3.76 12.13 3.64
N LEU A 122 -3.57 13.27 2.96
CA LEU A 122 -3.10 14.50 3.60
C LEU A 122 -4.01 14.95 4.73
N LEU A 123 -5.33 15.06 4.48
CA LEU A 123 -6.29 15.54 5.47
C LEU A 123 -6.35 14.62 6.69
N LEU A 124 -6.32 13.30 6.47
CA LEU A 124 -6.36 12.31 7.53
C LEU A 124 -5.15 12.46 8.46
N MET A 125 -3.93 12.56 7.90
CA MET A 125 -2.71 12.72 8.69
C MET A 125 -2.68 14.08 9.40
N ALA A 126 -3.06 15.18 8.74
CA ALA A 126 -3.10 16.51 9.34
C ALA A 126 -4.09 16.57 10.51
N VAL A 127 -5.29 15.98 10.36
CA VAL A 127 -6.30 15.94 11.42
C VAL A 127 -5.83 15.03 12.56
N GLY A 128 -5.29 13.84 12.25
CA GLY A 128 -4.76 12.89 13.24
C GLY A 128 -3.66 13.53 14.09
N TYR A 129 -2.67 14.14 13.44
CA TYR A 129 -1.59 14.86 14.11
C TYR A 129 -2.14 15.98 15.03
N THR A 130 -3.06 16.80 14.51
CA THR A 130 -3.64 17.89 15.29
C THR A 130 -4.39 17.39 16.52
N ILE A 131 -5.15 16.30 16.39
CA ILE A 131 -5.88 15.72 17.53
C ILE A 131 -4.89 15.19 18.58
N LEU A 132 -3.81 14.51 18.17
CA LEU A 132 -2.82 13.99 19.11
C LEU A 132 -2.09 15.10 19.85
N ILE A 133 -1.77 16.23 19.20
CA ILE A 133 -1.25 17.43 19.87
C ILE A 133 -2.25 17.97 20.90
N LEU A 134 -3.55 18.10 20.53
CA LEU A 134 -4.57 18.63 21.42
C LEU A 134 -4.87 17.72 22.61
N LEU A 135 -4.72 16.41 22.45
CA LEU A 135 -4.84 15.42 23.52
C LEU A 135 -3.58 15.38 24.43
N GLY A 136 -2.47 16.00 24.02
CA GLY A 136 -1.21 15.93 24.75
C GLY A 136 -0.48 14.59 24.61
N GLU A 137 -0.82 13.79 23.62
CA GLU A 137 -0.18 12.50 23.34
C GLU A 137 1.19 12.65 22.68
N ILE A 138 1.36 13.71 21.89
CA ILE A 138 2.60 14.09 21.23
C ILE A 138 2.89 15.56 21.45
N LYS A 139 4.18 15.90 21.45
CA LYS A 139 4.67 17.28 21.63
C LYS A 139 5.52 17.67 20.43
N PHE A 140 5.14 18.72 19.72
CA PHE A 140 5.94 19.28 18.63
C PHE A 140 7.31 19.70 19.11
N ILE A 141 8.37 19.29 18.40
CA ILE A 141 9.77 19.65 18.65
C ILE A 141 10.25 20.69 17.64
N GLY A 142 10.07 20.43 16.35
CA GLY A 142 10.62 21.30 15.33
C GLY A 142 10.33 20.83 13.90
N PHE A 143 10.96 21.53 12.94
CA PHE A 143 10.98 21.14 11.55
C PHE A 143 12.41 20.74 11.16
N ASN A 144 12.52 19.62 10.47
CA ASN A 144 13.74 19.12 9.87
C ASN A 144 13.60 19.17 8.34
N TYR A 145 14.07 20.25 7.71
CA TYR A 145 13.87 20.43 6.27
C TYR A 145 15.07 19.92 5.48
N ASP A 146 14.86 18.84 4.73
CA ASP A 146 15.80 18.32 3.73
C ASP A 146 15.05 17.93 2.46
N LEU A 147 15.17 18.75 1.42
CA LEU A 147 14.49 18.55 0.15
C LEU A 147 14.87 17.23 -0.54
N LYS A 148 16.13 16.77 -0.39
CA LYS A 148 16.60 15.50 -0.94
C LYS A 148 15.81 14.34 -0.34
N ASN A 149 15.73 14.30 1.00
CA ASN A 149 15.04 13.23 1.71
C ASN A 149 13.52 13.26 1.47
N ILE A 150 12.90 14.44 1.38
CA ILE A 150 11.49 14.59 1.00
C ILE A 150 11.22 13.99 -0.39
N ILE A 151 12.08 14.28 -1.38
CA ILE A 151 11.94 13.73 -2.74
C ILE A 151 12.15 12.21 -2.74
N LEU A 152 13.15 11.71 -2.02
CA LEU A 152 13.44 10.27 -1.93
C LEU A 152 12.27 9.52 -1.31
N LEU A 153 11.68 10.01 -0.21
CA LEU A 153 10.49 9.40 0.40
C LEU A 153 9.29 9.40 -0.54
N PHE A 154 9.07 10.50 -1.25
CA PHE A 154 7.99 10.55 -2.24
C PHE A 154 8.17 9.50 -3.33
N LEU A 155 9.40 9.35 -3.86
CA LEU A 155 9.74 8.34 -4.85
C LEU A 155 9.61 6.92 -4.28
N LEU A 156 10.08 6.69 -3.05
CA LEU A 156 9.97 5.41 -2.35
C LEU A 156 8.51 4.99 -2.22
N PHE A 157 7.64 5.86 -1.71
CA PHE A 157 6.23 5.51 -1.53
C PHE A 157 5.43 5.43 -2.83
N ILE A 158 5.88 6.05 -3.92
CA ILE A 158 5.36 5.75 -5.27
C ILE A 158 5.61 4.27 -5.60
N ALA A 159 6.83 3.78 -5.40
CA ALA A 159 7.15 2.39 -5.70
C ALA A 159 6.36 1.42 -4.82
N VAL A 160 6.31 1.66 -3.52
CA VAL A 160 5.54 0.85 -2.55
C VAL A 160 4.06 0.80 -2.93
N SER A 161 3.41 1.95 -3.08
CA SER A 161 1.96 2.01 -3.35
C SER A 161 1.59 1.37 -4.69
N ILE A 162 2.41 1.54 -5.74
CA ILE A 162 2.16 0.87 -7.02
C ILE A 162 2.34 -0.65 -6.89
N ALA A 163 3.42 -1.11 -6.25
CA ALA A 163 3.69 -2.55 -6.10
C ALA A 163 2.56 -3.25 -5.33
N GLU A 164 2.24 -2.74 -4.15
CA GLU A 164 1.27 -3.36 -3.26
C GLU A 164 -0.16 -3.29 -3.79
N GLU A 165 -0.61 -2.14 -4.30
CA GLU A 165 -1.95 -2.02 -4.85
C GLU A 165 -2.14 -2.83 -6.12
N THR A 166 -1.10 -2.90 -6.98
CA THR A 166 -1.17 -3.72 -8.19
C THR A 166 -1.27 -5.20 -7.86
N TYR A 167 -0.51 -5.67 -6.86
CA TYR A 167 -0.59 -7.05 -6.42
C TYR A 167 -1.92 -7.35 -5.71
N VAL A 168 -2.23 -6.61 -4.64
CA VAL A 168 -3.35 -6.96 -3.75
C VAL A 168 -4.70 -6.62 -4.38
N ARG A 169 -4.86 -5.45 -5.00
CA ARG A 169 -6.14 -5.04 -5.62
C ARG A 169 -6.21 -5.42 -7.09
N GLY A 170 -5.15 -5.12 -7.83
CA GLY A 170 -5.09 -5.41 -9.27
C GLY A 170 -5.11 -6.88 -9.59
N TYR A 171 -4.46 -7.74 -8.79
CA TYR A 171 -4.39 -9.18 -9.07
C TYR A 171 -5.22 -10.01 -8.09
N VAL A 172 -4.91 -9.99 -6.79
CA VAL A 172 -5.56 -10.85 -5.81
C VAL A 172 -7.06 -10.57 -5.72
N LEU A 173 -7.47 -9.32 -5.43
CA LEU A 173 -8.89 -8.95 -5.33
C LEU A 173 -9.63 -9.17 -6.66
N LYS A 174 -9.01 -8.81 -7.80
CA LYS A 174 -9.59 -9.06 -9.13
C LYS A 174 -9.92 -10.52 -9.35
N ASN A 175 -9.02 -11.44 -9.01
CA ASN A 175 -9.23 -12.86 -9.18
C ASN A 175 -10.24 -13.44 -8.17
N LEU A 176 -10.23 -12.96 -6.91
CA LEU A 176 -11.24 -13.33 -5.91
C LEU A 176 -12.66 -12.92 -6.34
N LEU A 177 -12.83 -11.76 -6.97
CA LEU A 177 -14.11 -11.26 -7.48
C LEU A 177 -14.69 -12.13 -8.62
N GLN A 178 -13.90 -13.00 -9.23
CA GLN A 178 -14.39 -13.97 -10.21
C GLN A 178 -15.01 -15.22 -9.54
N SER A 179 -14.69 -15.48 -8.27
CA SER A 179 -15.10 -16.69 -7.53
C SER A 179 -16.06 -16.41 -6.40
N PHE A 180 -15.99 -15.24 -5.80
CA PHE A 180 -16.78 -14.86 -4.63
C PHE A 180 -17.53 -13.55 -4.84
N ASN A 181 -18.54 -13.31 -4.01
CA ASN A 181 -19.20 -12.02 -3.99
C ASN A 181 -18.24 -10.89 -3.53
N PRO A 182 -18.55 -9.62 -3.83
CA PRO A 182 -17.65 -8.49 -3.53
C PRO A 182 -17.24 -8.38 -2.05
N ILE A 183 -18.12 -8.69 -1.12
CA ILE A 183 -17.84 -8.58 0.33
C ILE A 183 -16.81 -9.63 0.74
N ILE A 184 -17.02 -10.89 0.37
CA ILE A 184 -16.10 -12.00 0.69
C ILE A 184 -14.74 -11.76 0.04
N SER A 185 -14.72 -11.33 -1.23
CA SER A 185 -13.49 -11.04 -1.96
C SER A 185 -12.68 -9.93 -1.27
N LEU A 186 -13.37 -8.89 -0.83
CA LEU A 186 -12.76 -7.76 -0.14
C LEU A 186 -12.18 -8.18 1.21
N ILE A 187 -12.92 -8.96 2.00
CA ILE A 187 -12.46 -9.48 3.30
C ILE A 187 -11.21 -10.34 3.12
N ILE A 188 -11.21 -11.30 2.16
CA ILE A 188 -10.05 -12.17 1.94
C ILE A 188 -8.84 -11.37 1.46
N SER A 189 -9.02 -10.46 0.50
CA SER A 189 -7.94 -9.61 0.00
C SER A 189 -7.34 -8.72 1.10
N SER A 190 -8.18 -8.18 1.99
CA SER A 190 -7.75 -7.35 3.12
C SER A 190 -7.03 -8.15 4.20
N ALA A 191 -7.46 -9.39 4.44
CA ALA A 191 -6.76 -10.31 5.33
C ALA A 191 -5.36 -10.65 4.79
N ILE A 192 -5.24 -10.90 3.47
CA ILE A 192 -3.94 -11.11 2.83
C ILE A 192 -3.08 -9.87 2.99
N PHE A 193 -3.61 -8.66 2.74
CA PHE A 193 -2.87 -7.40 2.90
C PHE A 193 -2.33 -7.24 4.32
N SER A 194 -3.15 -7.43 5.34
CA SER A 194 -2.73 -7.36 6.75
C SER A 194 -1.66 -8.42 7.07
N LEU A 195 -1.82 -9.65 6.58
CA LEU A 195 -0.87 -10.74 6.83
C LEU A 195 0.49 -10.53 6.14
N LEU A 196 0.55 -9.82 5.01
CA LEU A 196 1.82 -9.45 4.37
C LEU A 196 2.69 -8.56 5.28
N HIS A 197 2.07 -7.84 6.23
CA HIS A 197 2.75 -6.97 7.19
C HIS A 197 3.03 -7.62 8.54
N PHE A 198 2.71 -8.93 8.68
CA PHE A 198 2.82 -9.62 9.98
C PHE A 198 4.23 -9.63 10.57
N PHE A 199 5.26 -9.58 9.73
CA PHE A 199 6.66 -9.59 10.15
C PHE A 199 7.28 -8.18 10.22
N ASN A 200 6.47 -7.11 10.09
CA ASN A 200 6.99 -5.76 10.22
C ASN A 200 7.46 -5.48 11.66
N PRO A 201 8.47 -4.60 11.82
CA PRO A 201 8.91 -4.16 13.15
C PRO A 201 7.73 -3.58 13.97
N ASN A 202 7.77 -3.78 15.27
CA ASN A 202 6.80 -3.20 16.22
C ASN A 202 5.32 -3.55 15.94
N VAL A 203 5.04 -4.54 15.06
CA VAL A 203 3.67 -4.95 14.75
C VAL A 203 2.96 -5.51 15.99
N ASN A 204 1.70 -5.10 16.17
CA ASN A 204 0.83 -5.61 17.22
C ASN A 204 -0.59 -5.88 16.67
N TYR A 205 -1.49 -6.40 17.51
CA TYR A 205 -2.83 -6.76 17.06
C TYR A 205 -3.69 -5.56 16.64
N ILE A 206 -3.44 -4.33 17.14
CA ILE A 206 -4.13 -3.11 16.72
C ILE A 206 -3.66 -2.72 15.33
N ALA A 207 -2.33 -2.73 15.10
CA ALA A 207 -1.74 -2.49 13.79
C ALA A 207 -2.28 -3.47 12.73
N LEU A 208 -2.32 -4.77 13.03
CA LEU A 208 -2.88 -5.76 12.11
C LEU A 208 -4.38 -5.54 11.86
N THR A 209 -5.12 -5.10 12.88
CA THR A 209 -6.55 -4.75 12.72
C THR A 209 -6.72 -3.53 11.83
N GLU A 210 -5.90 -2.49 12.02
CA GLU A 210 -5.93 -1.31 11.18
C GLU A 210 -5.54 -1.64 9.74
N LEU A 211 -4.46 -2.38 9.52
CA LEU A 211 -4.04 -2.83 8.19
C LEU A 211 -5.12 -3.65 7.48
N PHE A 212 -5.89 -4.45 8.21
CA PHE A 212 -7.05 -5.15 7.66
C PHE A 212 -8.16 -4.17 7.26
N ILE A 213 -8.47 -3.18 8.10
CA ILE A 213 -9.47 -2.14 7.81
C ILE A 213 -9.02 -1.25 6.64
N ALA A 214 -7.75 -0.82 6.63
CA ALA A 214 -7.14 -0.11 5.52
C ALA A 214 -7.18 -0.94 4.23
N GLY A 215 -6.99 -2.26 4.34
CA GLY A 215 -7.18 -3.20 3.25
C GLY A 215 -8.57 -3.11 2.62
N ILE A 216 -9.61 -3.06 3.43
CA ILE A 216 -10.99 -2.88 2.99
C ILE A 216 -11.17 -1.48 2.38
N LEU A 217 -10.70 -0.44 3.05
CA LEU A 217 -10.80 0.95 2.63
C LEU A 217 -10.24 1.16 1.21
N LEU A 218 -9.00 0.72 0.97
CA LEU A 218 -8.32 0.81 -0.31
C LEU A 218 -9.01 -0.04 -1.40
N GLY A 219 -9.57 -1.20 -1.01
CA GLY A 219 -10.23 -2.11 -1.95
C GLY A 219 -11.63 -1.68 -2.38
N ILE A 220 -12.35 -0.87 -1.60
CA ILE A 220 -13.73 -0.45 -1.92
C ILE A 220 -13.82 0.19 -3.31
N SER A 221 -12.96 1.17 -3.59
CA SER A 221 -12.99 1.86 -4.89
C SER A 221 -12.75 0.89 -6.06
N TYR A 222 -11.83 -0.06 -5.88
CA TYR A 222 -11.53 -1.07 -6.89
C TYR A 222 -12.71 -2.02 -7.14
N VAL A 223 -13.45 -2.39 -6.12
CA VAL A 223 -14.66 -3.23 -6.27
C VAL A 223 -15.65 -2.61 -7.26
N TYR A 224 -15.85 -1.29 -7.20
CA TYR A 224 -16.80 -0.57 -8.06
C TYR A 224 -16.22 -0.13 -9.40
N THR A 225 -14.95 0.27 -9.43
CA THR A 225 -14.35 0.93 -10.61
C THR A 225 -13.44 0.03 -11.43
N LYS A 226 -12.95 -1.06 -10.86
CA LYS A 226 -11.90 -1.92 -11.43
C LYS A 226 -10.66 -1.12 -11.83
N ASN A 227 -10.33 -0.09 -11.04
CA ASN A 227 -9.27 0.86 -11.34
C ASN A 227 -8.37 1.11 -10.12
N LEU A 228 -7.07 1.22 -10.35
CA LEU A 228 -6.04 1.30 -9.31
C LEU A 228 -5.66 2.73 -8.91
N TRP A 229 -6.04 3.76 -9.68
CA TRP A 229 -5.50 5.10 -9.46
C TRP A 229 -5.93 5.74 -8.14
N PHE A 230 -7.16 5.48 -7.68
CA PHE A 230 -7.58 5.95 -6.36
C PHE A 230 -6.84 5.24 -5.22
N PRO A 231 -6.81 3.88 -5.15
CA PRO A 231 -6.10 3.22 -4.06
C PRO A 231 -4.59 3.50 -4.07
N ILE A 232 -3.94 3.57 -5.24
CA ILE A 232 -2.52 3.98 -5.33
C ILE A 232 -2.33 5.39 -4.78
N ALA A 233 -3.17 6.35 -5.17
CA ALA A 233 -3.04 7.73 -4.72
C ALA A 233 -3.32 7.89 -3.23
N LEU A 234 -4.32 7.20 -2.68
CA LEU A 234 -4.61 7.22 -1.25
C LEU A 234 -3.48 6.57 -0.44
N HIS A 235 -2.99 5.41 -0.86
CA HIS A 235 -1.89 4.70 -0.20
C HIS A 235 -0.60 5.52 -0.23
N LEU A 236 -0.21 6.04 -1.40
CA LEU A 236 0.92 6.96 -1.53
C LEU A 236 0.80 8.15 -0.57
N SER A 237 -0.34 8.82 -0.59
CA SER A 237 -0.59 10.00 0.22
C SER A 237 -0.60 9.70 1.70
N TRP A 238 -1.20 8.58 2.09
CA TRP A 238 -1.20 8.10 3.47
C TRP A 238 0.22 7.93 3.98
N ASN A 239 1.03 7.09 3.33
CA ASN A 239 2.40 6.82 3.77
C ASN A 239 3.29 8.06 3.73
N PHE A 240 3.23 8.82 2.63
CA PHE A 240 4.05 10.02 2.47
C PHE A 240 3.74 11.07 3.53
N PHE A 241 2.47 11.40 3.76
CA PHE A 241 2.12 12.38 4.78
C PHE A 241 2.27 11.84 6.21
N GLN A 242 2.13 10.53 6.42
CA GLN A 242 2.41 9.91 7.71
C GLN A 242 3.86 10.20 8.15
N VAL A 243 4.85 9.94 7.29
CA VAL A 243 6.25 10.27 7.60
C VAL A 243 6.50 11.77 7.63
N MET A 244 5.87 12.57 6.75
CA MET A 244 6.04 14.03 6.79
C MET A 244 5.57 14.64 8.12
N PHE A 245 4.55 14.08 8.74
CA PHE A 245 4.06 14.47 10.06
C PHE A 245 4.82 13.83 11.23
N GLY A 246 5.86 13.02 10.98
CA GLY A 246 6.76 12.48 12.00
C GLY A 246 6.41 11.09 12.52
N PHE A 247 5.40 10.43 11.97
CA PHE A 247 5.03 9.07 12.37
C PHE A 247 5.82 8.02 11.61
N ASN A 248 6.16 6.93 12.29
CA ASN A 248 6.64 5.73 11.63
C ASN A 248 5.58 5.20 10.65
N VAL A 249 5.99 4.56 9.57
CA VAL A 249 5.10 3.85 8.64
C VAL A 249 5.34 2.36 8.76
N SER A 250 4.28 1.63 9.09
CA SER A 250 4.31 0.16 9.23
C SER A 250 5.43 -0.33 10.16
N GLY A 251 5.73 0.45 11.22
CA GLY A 251 6.74 0.13 12.22
C GLY A 251 8.16 0.55 11.86
N MET A 252 8.38 1.17 10.71
CA MET A 252 9.70 1.63 10.25
C MET A 252 9.88 3.11 10.53
N ASP A 253 10.96 3.46 11.26
CA ASP A 253 11.39 4.84 11.44
C ASP A 253 12.19 5.32 10.23
N THR A 254 11.89 6.52 9.75
CA THR A 254 12.56 7.13 8.61
C THR A 254 12.62 8.64 8.75
N TYR A 255 13.23 9.35 7.78
CA TYR A 255 13.26 10.82 7.80
C TYR A 255 11.83 11.40 7.89
N SER A 256 11.69 12.48 8.66
CA SER A 256 10.45 13.24 8.79
C SER A 256 10.68 14.74 8.69
N LEU A 257 9.68 15.46 8.12
CA LEU A 257 9.69 16.93 8.05
C LEU A 257 9.32 17.58 9.39
N ILE A 258 8.34 17.00 10.08
CA ILE A 258 7.91 17.44 11.40
C ILE A 258 8.46 16.45 12.42
N GLU A 259 9.15 16.98 13.43
CA GLU A 259 9.62 16.19 14.54
C GLU A 259 8.75 16.43 15.77
N PHE A 260 8.38 15.35 16.44
CA PHE A 260 7.64 15.38 17.70
C PHE A 260 8.18 14.32 18.65
N GLU A 261 7.88 14.49 19.94
CA GLU A 261 8.13 13.53 21.00
C GLU A 261 6.82 12.87 21.41
N ILE A 262 6.79 11.54 21.49
CA ILE A 262 5.68 10.79 22.10
C ILE A 262 5.85 10.89 23.62
N ILE A 263 4.82 11.35 24.32
CA ILE A 263 4.88 11.52 25.80
C ILE A 263 4.91 10.15 26.47
N GLU A 264 4.06 9.22 26.03
CA GLU A 264 4.01 7.83 26.49
C GLU A 264 3.46 6.95 25.36
N ASN A 265 4.20 5.89 25.01
CA ASN A 265 3.77 4.94 23.99
C ASN A 265 2.47 4.26 24.41
N ASN A 266 1.42 4.44 23.61
CA ASN A 266 0.13 3.83 23.84
C ASN A 266 -0.67 3.62 22.56
N ASN A 267 -1.87 3.02 22.66
CA ASN A 267 -2.72 2.70 21.53
C ASN A 267 -3.55 3.90 21.00
N ILE A 268 -3.42 5.09 21.60
CA ILE A 268 -4.05 6.32 21.08
C ILE A 268 -3.12 6.97 20.06
N ASN A 269 -1.82 7.03 20.37
CA ASN A 269 -0.81 7.63 19.49
C ASN A 269 -0.17 6.64 18.50
N GLY A 270 -0.34 5.31 18.75
CA GLY A 270 0.15 4.25 17.87
C GLY A 270 1.56 3.76 18.19
N GLY A 271 2.26 4.44 19.12
CA GLY A 271 3.59 4.05 19.59
C GLY A 271 4.61 3.88 18.47
N ASP A 272 5.48 2.89 18.61
CA ASP A 272 6.58 2.63 17.69
C ASP A 272 6.14 2.06 16.32
N PHE A 273 4.90 1.58 16.19
CA PHE A 273 4.37 1.19 14.87
C PHE A 273 4.00 2.40 14.00
N GLY A 274 3.71 3.54 14.64
CA GLY A 274 3.25 4.76 14.01
C GLY A 274 1.73 4.91 14.05
N PHE A 275 1.19 5.91 13.34
CA PHE A 275 -0.22 6.26 13.38
C PHE A 275 -1.17 5.10 13.08
N GLU A 276 -0.78 4.18 12.20
CA GLU A 276 -1.50 2.94 11.86
C GLU A 276 -1.67 1.99 13.06
N GLY A 277 -0.83 2.10 14.10
CA GLY A 277 -0.96 1.36 15.34
C GLY A 277 -1.98 1.95 16.32
N SER A 278 -2.80 2.94 15.92
CA SER A 278 -3.66 3.70 16.82
C SER A 278 -5.15 3.41 16.66
N TYR A 279 -5.91 3.53 17.76
CA TYR A 279 -7.38 3.54 17.71
C TYR A 279 -7.92 4.71 16.91
N LEU A 280 -7.18 5.83 16.85
CA LEU A 280 -7.58 7.00 16.10
C LEU A 280 -7.54 6.72 14.59
N SER A 281 -6.53 6.01 14.11
CA SER A 281 -6.43 5.56 12.71
C SER A 281 -7.59 4.63 12.35
N ILE A 282 -7.89 3.63 13.20
CA ILE A 282 -9.03 2.74 13.01
C ILE A 282 -10.34 3.53 12.85
N LEU A 283 -10.58 4.49 13.75
CA LEU A 283 -11.80 5.32 13.70
C LEU A 283 -11.88 6.10 12.38
N PHE A 284 -10.78 6.71 11.96
CA PHE A 284 -10.72 7.48 10.72
C PHE A 284 -10.93 6.60 9.49
N SER A 285 -10.32 5.43 9.46
CA SER A 285 -10.50 4.46 8.38
C SER A 285 -11.94 4.00 8.27
N LEU A 286 -12.62 3.71 9.39
CA LEU A 286 -14.05 3.34 9.41
C LEU A 286 -14.95 4.47 8.89
N ILE A 287 -14.71 5.71 9.32
CA ILE A 287 -15.45 6.90 8.85
C ILE A 287 -15.24 7.08 7.34
N MET A 288 -13.98 7.05 6.88
CA MET A 288 -13.64 7.21 5.46
C MET A 288 -14.23 6.08 4.62
N MET A 289 -14.16 4.84 5.10
CA MET A 289 -14.77 3.66 4.46
C MET A 289 -16.26 3.85 4.20
N TYR A 290 -17.02 4.39 5.18
CA TYR A 290 -18.43 4.69 5.01
C TYR A 290 -18.69 5.73 3.91
N PHE A 291 -17.91 6.83 3.88
CA PHE A 291 -18.07 7.88 2.87
C PHE A 291 -17.66 7.40 1.48
N LEU A 292 -16.56 6.64 1.36
CA LEU A 292 -16.12 6.09 0.08
C LEU A 292 -17.10 5.04 -0.45
N TRP A 293 -17.64 4.18 0.41
CA TRP A 293 -18.69 3.25 0.01
C TRP A 293 -19.90 3.99 -0.57
N LYS A 294 -20.40 5.03 0.09
CA LYS A 294 -21.49 5.88 -0.42
C LYS A 294 -21.13 6.57 -1.74
N TYR A 295 -19.89 7.07 -1.85
CA TYR A 295 -19.43 7.76 -3.05
C TYR A 295 -19.37 6.82 -4.25
N TYR A 296 -18.70 5.67 -4.09
CA TYR A 296 -18.49 4.74 -5.20
C TYR A 296 -19.72 3.89 -5.54
N LYS A 297 -20.63 3.64 -4.61
CA LYS A 297 -21.89 2.93 -4.89
C LYS A 297 -22.70 3.59 -5.99
N LYS A 298 -22.64 4.92 -6.13
CA LYS A 298 -23.34 5.68 -7.20
C LYS A 298 -22.88 5.30 -8.62
N PHE A 299 -21.70 4.70 -8.77
CA PHE A 299 -21.19 4.26 -10.05
C PHE A 299 -21.57 2.81 -10.41
N ALA A 300 -22.29 2.13 -9.50
CA ALA A 300 -22.81 0.78 -9.73
C ALA A 300 -24.31 0.78 -10.13
N GLU A 301 -24.98 1.91 -9.99
CA GLU A 301 -26.35 2.19 -10.44
C GLU A 301 -26.33 2.85 -11.84
#